data_1e8680dce5a869dcd49f8c2e1d425766
#
_entry.id   1e8680dce5a869dcd49f8c2e1d425766
#
_cell.length_a   1.000
_cell.length_b   1.000
_cell.length_c   1.000
_cell.angle_alpha   90.00
_cell.angle_beta   90.00
_cell.angle_gamma   90.00
#
_symmetry.space_group_name_H-M   'P 1'
#
loop_
_entity.id
_entity.type
_entity.pdbx_description
1 polymer ?
#
loop_
_entity_poly.entity_id
_entity_poly.type
_entity_poly.pdbx_seq_one_letter_code
_entity_poly.pdbx_strand_id
1 'polypeptide(L)'
;MVGIAVNDFDQVLRNIGAFSAIPAPKPVGSRGARRACVTDPEGNWVEVFEQDPLDLIEGASADLRRPEVPALVRTVRVSVPSLEDARATFVDAMGLEVVDDFQLHTARDEKMWGLTGVKATSLVLRGTNFLLELVEYKTPQPRSWPAGYSLADQGIMNIALGYRDPLDYERNYARAAANGMRANGKVLDAGLFQVMYVNDKHGFSVEMLHARKALWSLTGFNPAEGYVENEIEINAPVGDVWRQLTDHAGIGNWSLFSGGVLRAGRPDPNGLGCIRELTAPGMRITEEVTAWDEHRHYAYQLRTGAPFRRHQGDVYVSGENGCTRVRWSIRFDSWIPGSNRIVSWLLGLVFRQALRKLKSRMETYQPESQF
;
A
#
# COMPACT_ATOMS: atom_id res chain seq x y z
N MET A 1 -4.47 -14.19 -13.42
CA MET A 1 -5.68 -14.04 -12.58
C MET A 1 -5.49 -12.83 -11.67
N VAL A 2 -6.53 -12.06 -11.47
CA VAL A 2 -6.53 -10.92 -10.55
C VAL A 2 -7.44 -11.24 -9.37
N GLY A 3 -7.01 -10.92 -8.14
CA GLY A 3 -7.81 -11.12 -6.95
C GLY A 3 -8.20 -9.79 -6.30
N ILE A 4 -9.46 -9.68 -5.92
CA ILE A 4 -10.09 -8.46 -5.42
C ILE A 4 -10.68 -8.73 -4.04
N ALA A 5 -10.21 -8.02 -3.02
CA ALA A 5 -10.85 -8.00 -1.71
C ALA A 5 -12.01 -7.02 -1.71
N VAL A 6 -13.15 -7.40 -1.14
CA VAL A 6 -14.39 -6.62 -1.17
C VAL A 6 -15.01 -6.47 0.22
N ASN A 7 -15.66 -5.33 0.47
CA ASN A 7 -16.29 -5.06 1.77
C ASN A 7 -17.64 -5.76 1.94
N ASP A 8 -18.39 -5.96 0.83
CA ASP A 8 -19.69 -6.66 0.86
C ASP A 8 -19.66 -7.79 -0.19
N PHE A 9 -19.16 -8.94 0.25
CA PHE A 9 -18.99 -10.11 -0.57
C PHE A 9 -20.31 -10.61 -1.19
N ASP A 10 -21.38 -10.65 -0.39
CA ASP A 10 -22.67 -11.16 -0.86
C ASP A 10 -23.30 -10.21 -1.90
N GLN A 11 -23.16 -8.88 -1.70
CA GLN A 11 -23.67 -7.91 -2.68
C GLN A 11 -22.90 -7.99 -3.99
N VAL A 12 -21.56 -8.16 -3.93
CA VAL A 12 -20.74 -8.31 -5.14
C VAL A 12 -21.15 -9.56 -5.91
N LEU A 13 -21.35 -10.70 -5.24
CA LEU A 13 -21.82 -11.92 -5.93
C LEU A 13 -23.20 -11.77 -6.54
N ARG A 14 -24.13 -11.07 -5.86
CA ARG A 14 -25.46 -10.76 -6.45
C ARG A 14 -25.32 -9.89 -7.69
N ASN A 15 -24.47 -8.86 -7.65
CA ASN A 15 -24.24 -7.98 -8.78
C ASN A 15 -23.64 -8.74 -9.98
N ILE A 16 -22.63 -9.59 -9.74
CA ILE A 16 -22.04 -10.44 -10.79
C ILE A 16 -23.12 -11.33 -11.42
N GLY A 17 -23.94 -11.99 -10.61
CA GLY A 17 -25.01 -12.84 -11.10
C GLY A 17 -26.10 -12.09 -11.88
N ALA A 18 -26.32 -10.80 -11.59
CA ALA A 18 -27.29 -9.96 -12.30
C ALA A 18 -26.78 -9.45 -13.66
N PHE A 19 -25.45 -9.25 -13.79
CA PHE A 19 -24.88 -8.66 -15.01
C PHE A 19 -24.36 -9.68 -16.02
N SER A 20 -24.13 -10.92 -15.60
CA SER A 20 -23.50 -11.92 -16.46
C SER A 20 -24.49 -12.99 -16.90
N ALA A 21 -24.38 -13.39 -18.17
CA ALA A 21 -24.96 -14.66 -18.65
C ALA A 21 -24.26 -15.88 -18.01
N ILE A 22 -23.27 -15.66 -17.16
CA ILE A 22 -22.49 -16.65 -16.44
C ILE A 22 -23.23 -16.99 -15.13
N PRO A 23 -23.39 -18.26 -14.77
CA PRO A 23 -23.97 -18.63 -13.49
C PRO A 23 -23.27 -17.95 -12.33
N ALA A 24 -24.03 -17.50 -11.34
CA ALA A 24 -23.46 -16.90 -10.15
C ALA A 24 -22.40 -17.83 -9.55
N PRO A 25 -21.20 -17.33 -9.23
CA PRO A 25 -20.10 -18.14 -8.74
C PRO A 25 -20.48 -18.77 -7.41
N LYS A 26 -20.11 -20.04 -7.22
CA LYS A 26 -20.29 -20.74 -5.95
C LYS A 26 -19.14 -20.40 -5.01
N PRO A 27 -19.40 -19.73 -3.87
CA PRO A 27 -18.36 -19.43 -2.93
C PRO A 27 -17.82 -20.70 -2.26
N VAL A 28 -16.52 -20.70 -1.96
CA VAL A 28 -15.83 -21.72 -1.16
C VAL A 28 -15.29 -21.09 0.11
N GLY A 29 -15.08 -21.89 1.15
CA GLY A 29 -14.59 -21.42 2.45
C GLY A 29 -15.72 -21.15 3.45
N SER A 30 -15.34 -20.81 4.69
CA SER A 30 -16.25 -20.47 5.77
C SER A 30 -16.61 -18.98 5.74
N ARG A 31 -17.74 -18.62 6.34
CA ARG A 31 -18.17 -17.22 6.44
C ARG A 31 -17.09 -16.37 7.12
N GLY A 32 -16.80 -15.22 6.55
CA GLY A 32 -15.70 -14.33 6.96
C GLY A 32 -14.38 -14.56 6.22
N ALA A 33 -14.25 -15.71 5.51
CA ALA A 33 -13.07 -16.07 4.70
C ALA A 33 -13.46 -16.79 3.39
N ARG A 34 -14.65 -16.46 2.86
CA ARG A 34 -15.13 -17.04 1.59
C ARG A 34 -14.37 -16.45 0.40
N ARG A 35 -14.28 -17.26 -0.63
CA ARG A 35 -13.73 -16.86 -1.93
C ARG A 35 -14.65 -17.35 -3.04
N ALA A 36 -14.68 -16.63 -4.15
CA ALA A 36 -15.39 -17.03 -5.34
C ALA A 36 -14.58 -16.64 -6.58
N CYS A 37 -14.64 -17.44 -7.62
CA CYS A 37 -13.93 -17.16 -8.85
C CYS A 37 -14.89 -17.10 -10.03
N VAL A 38 -14.65 -16.11 -10.89
CA VAL A 38 -15.43 -15.87 -12.11
C VAL A 38 -14.48 -15.57 -13.27
N THR A 39 -14.99 -15.71 -14.49
CA THR A 39 -14.33 -15.14 -15.66
C THR A 39 -15.03 -13.84 -16.05
N ASP A 40 -14.26 -12.83 -16.42
CA ASP A 40 -14.80 -11.63 -17.05
C ASP A 40 -15.27 -11.94 -18.50
N PRO A 41 -15.95 -11.00 -19.17
CA PRO A 41 -16.40 -11.23 -20.56
C PRO A 41 -15.28 -11.55 -21.55
N GLU A 42 -14.05 -11.12 -21.27
CA GLU A 42 -12.85 -11.39 -22.07
C GLU A 42 -12.18 -12.72 -21.72
N GLY A 43 -12.72 -13.45 -20.72
CA GLY A 43 -12.18 -14.75 -20.29
C GLY A 43 -11.07 -14.68 -19.25
N ASN A 44 -10.77 -13.50 -18.68
CA ASN A 44 -9.79 -13.41 -17.61
C ASN A 44 -10.38 -13.90 -16.28
N TRP A 45 -9.60 -14.62 -15.53
CA TRP A 45 -10.00 -15.11 -14.21
C TRP A 45 -9.89 -13.99 -13.18
N VAL A 46 -11.01 -13.77 -12.46
CA VAL A 46 -11.12 -12.83 -11.34
C VAL A 46 -11.53 -13.61 -10.10
N GLU A 47 -10.76 -13.49 -9.03
CA GLU A 47 -11.11 -14.05 -7.74
C GLU A 47 -11.60 -12.93 -6.80
N VAL A 48 -12.69 -13.19 -6.08
CA VAL A 48 -13.26 -12.28 -5.09
C VAL A 48 -13.01 -12.86 -3.70
N PHE A 49 -12.44 -12.06 -2.81
CA PHE A 49 -12.13 -12.41 -1.43
C PHE A 49 -13.07 -11.67 -0.47
N GLU A 50 -13.68 -12.41 0.47
CA GLU A 50 -14.41 -11.82 1.60
C GLU A 50 -13.46 -11.26 2.66
N GLN A 51 -12.33 -11.92 2.90
CA GLN A 51 -11.25 -11.46 3.76
C GLN A 51 -10.11 -10.91 2.89
N ASP A 52 -9.56 -9.76 3.25
CA ASP A 52 -8.39 -9.22 2.55
C ASP A 52 -7.19 -10.18 2.71
N PRO A 53 -6.62 -10.70 1.62
CA PRO A 53 -5.47 -11.60 1.69
C PRO A 53 -4.25 -11.02 2.42
N LEU A 54 -4.09 -9.70 2.43
CA LEU A 54 -3.01 -9.04 3.18
C LEU A 54 -3.19 -9.19 4.70
N ASP A 55 -4.41 -9.36 5.18
CA ASP A 55 -4.69 -9.59 6.61
C ASP A 55 -4.17 -10.93 7.12
N LEU A 56 -3.87 -11.86 6.21
CA LEU A 56 -3.33 -13.18 6.52
C LEU A 56 -1.81 -13.17 6.72
N ILE A 57 -1.16 -12.05 6.42
CA ILE A 57 0.30 -11.94 6.46
C ILE A 57 0.72 -11.09 7.64
N GLU A 58 1.58 -11.65 8.47
CA GLU A 58 2.13 -10.96 9.62
C GLU A 58 2.93 -9.71 9.18
N GLY A 59 2.71 -8.58 9.87
CA GLY A 59 3.34 -7.32 9.56
C GLY A 59 2.80 -6.57 8.33
N ALA A 60 1.68 -7.06 7.73
CA ALA A 60 0.97 -6.26 6.73
C ALA A 60 0.34 -5.04 7.43
N SER A 61 0.60 -3.85 6.88
CA SER A 61 0.16 -2.61 7.51
C SER A 61 -1.36 -2.46 7.47
N ALA A 62 -1.97 -2.14 8.62
CA ALA A 62 -3.40 -1.81 8.73
C ALA A 62 -3.83 -0.62 7.85
N ASP A 63 -2.87 0.23 7.43
CA ASP A 63 -3.11 1.39 6.57
C ASP A 63 -3.52 1.05 5.16
N LEU A 64 -3.30 -0.19 4.75
CA LEU A 64 -3.70 -0.66 3.42
C LEU A 64 -5.19 -1.00 3.38
N ARG A 65 -5.83 -1.06 4.54
CA ARG A 65 -7.28 -1.19 4.66
C ARG A 65 -7.92 0.15 4.36
N ARG A 66 -8.74 0.16 3.34
CA ARG A 66 -9.54 1.33 2.96
C ARG A 66 -11.01 0.96 3.07
N PRO A 67 -11.61 1.03 4.27
CA PRO A 67 -13.01 0.64 4.47
C PRO A 67 -13.99 1.48 3.64
N GLU A 68 -13.58 2.68 3.24
CA GLU A 68 -14.34 3.54 2.34
C GLU A 68 -14.28 3.10 0.87
N VAL A 69 -13.34 2.22 0.50
CA VAL A 69 -13.23 1.70 -0.87
C VAL A 69 -13.90 0.33 -0.92
N PRO A 70 -14.96 0.16 -1.73
CA PRO A 70 -15.77 -1.06 -1.73
C PRO A 70 -15.02 -2.30 -2.24
N ALA A 71 -13.98 -2.10 -3.04
CA ALA A 71 -13.19 -3.19 -3.63
C ALA A 71 -11.75 -2.76 -3.88
N LEU A 72 -10.78 -3.63 -3.60
CA LEU A 72 -9.36 -3.39 -3.78
C LEU A 72 -8.71 -4.58 -4.50
N VAL A 73 -7.94 -4.32 -5.55
CA VAL A 73 -7.06 -5.33 -6.14
C VAL A 73 -5.95 -5.64 -5.13
N ARG A 74 -5.87 -6.91 -4.72
CA ARG A 74 -4.93 -7.37 -3.69
C ARG A 74 -3.97 -8.41 -4.16
N THR A 75 -4.37 -9.22 -5.11
CA THR A 75 -3.52 -10.31 -5.59
C THR A 75 -3.44 -10.33 -7.10
N VAL A 76 -2.27 -10.70 -7.59
CA VAL A 76 -2.07 -11.08 -8.98
C VAL A 76 -1.44 -12.46 -8.97
N ARG A 77 -1.99 -13.38 -9.78
CA ARG A 77 -1.44 -14.72 -9.94
C ARG A 77 -0.98 -14.93 -11.38
N VAL A 78 0.26 -15.36 -11.52
CA VAL A 78 0.91 -15.58 -12.81
C VAL A 78 1.45 -17.00 -12.88
N SER A 79 1.08 -17.70 -13.96
CA SER A 79 1.74 -18.96 -14.31
C SER A 79 3.07 -18.65 -14.98
N VAL A 80 4.13 -19.25 -14.47
CA VAL A 80 5.51 -19.03 -14.94
C VAL A 80 6.13 -20.36 -15.42
N PRO A 81 7.02 -20.33 -16.40
CA PRO A 81 7.69 -21.54 -16.88
C PRO A 81 8.71 -22.09 -15.87
N SER A 82 9.25 -21.26 -15.00
CA SER A 82 10.24 -21.61 -13.98
C SER A 82 10.12 -20.66 -12.80
N LEU A 83 9.96 -21.20 -11.58
CA LEU A 83 9.97 -20.38 -10.36
C LEU A 83 11.36 -19.82 -10.05
N GLU A 84 12.42 -20.51 -10.41
CA GLU A 84 13.79 -20.01 -10.25
C GLU A 84 14.00 -18.74 -11.06
N ASP A 85 13.60 -18.73 -12.32
CA ASP A 85 13.70 -17.57 -13.21
C ASP A 85 12.78 -16.42 -12.76
N ALA A 86 11.56 -16.76 -12.36
CA ALA A 86 10.62 -15.77 -11.86
C ALA A 86 11.10 -15.16 -10.54
N ARG A 87 11.77 -15.91 -9.67
CA ARG A 87 12.43 -15.39 -8.47
C ARG A 87 13.52 -14.39 -8.84
N ALA A 88 14.39 -14.72 -9.78
CA ALA A 88 15.42 -13.80 -10.27
C ALA A 88 14.81 -12.49 -10.81
N THR A 89 13.67 -12.59 -11.51
CA THR A 89 12.96 -11.42 -12.01
C THR A 89 12.32 -10.59 -10.90
N PHE A 90 11.48 -11.20 -10.07
CA PHE A 90 10.63 -10.43 -9.15
C PHE A 90 11.28 -10.15 -7.79
N VAL A 91 12.15 -11.03 -7.30
CA VAL A 91 12.88 -10.83 -6.03
C VAL A 91 14.19 -10.10 -6.28
N ASP A 92 15.07 -10.69 -7.09
CA ASP A 92 16.42 -10.19 -7.23
C ASP A 92 16.49 -8.90 -8.05
N ALA A 93 15.69 -8.78 -9.12
CA ALA A 93 15.67 -7.58 -9.95
C ALA A 93 14.66 -6.54 -9.45
N MET A 94 13.42 -6.91 -9.13
CA MET A 94 12.35 -5.97 -8.79
C MET A 94 12.23 -5.67 -7.30
N GLY A 95 12.89 -6.45 -6.42
CA GLY A 95 12.94 -6.19 -4.99
C GLY A 95 11.68 -6.54 -4.22
N LEU A 96 10.83 -7.44 -4.74
CA LEU A 96 9.71 -7.94 -3.99
C LEU A 96 10.17 -8.93 -2.90
N GLU A 97 9.47 -8.93 -1.77
CA GLU A 97 9.80 -9.80 -0.64
C GLU A 97 9.09 -11.14 -0.73
N VAL A 98 9.81 -12.22 -0.43
CA VAL A 98 9.19 -13.55 -0.30
C VAL A 98 8.39 -13.60 0.99
N VAL A 99 7.18 -14.14 0.93
CA VAL A 99 6.38 -14.48 2.11
C VAL A 99 6.64 -15.96 2.41
N ASP A 100 7.52 -16.19 3.39
CA ASP A 100 7.89 -17.54 3.78
C ASP A 100 6.72 -18.30 4.43
N ASP A 101 6.66 -19.61 4.21
CA ASP A 101 5.66 -20.53 4.79
C ASP A 101 4.19 -20.14 4.53
N PHE A 102 3.92 -19.31 3.52
CA PHE A 102 2.59 -18.88 3.17
C PHE A 102 2.15 -19.43 1.80
N GLN A 103 0.95 -19.98 1.76
CA GLN A 103 0.28 -20.40 0.54
C GLN A 103 -1.02 -19.64 0.37
N LEU A 104 -1.13 -18.85 -0.69
CA LEU A 104 -2.38 -18.17 -1.03
C LEU A 104 -3.41 -19.16 -1.58
N HIS A 105 -2.96 -20.12 -2.39
CA HIS A 105 -3.79 -21.17 -2.98
C HIS A 105 -3.15 -22.55 -2.82
N THR A 106 -4.00 -23.53 -2.55
CA THR A 106 -3.65 -24.94 -2.46
C THR A 106 -4.17 -25.71 -3.67
N ALA A 107 -3.75 -26.95 -3.84
CA ALA A 107 -4.29 -27.83 -4.90
C ALA A 107 -5.82 -28.02 -4.80
N ARG A 108 -6.43 -27.80 -3.62
CA ARG A 108 -7.89 -27.83 -3.46
C ARG A 108 -8.55 -26.61 -4.12
N ASP A 109 -7.92 -25.47 -4.05
CA ASP A 109 -8.43 -24.22 -4.59
C ASP A 109 -8.43 -24.20 -6.11
N GLU A 110 -7.53 -24.94 -6.75
CA GLU A 110 -7.43 -25.08 -8.20
C GLU A 110 -8.73 -25.59 -8.85
N LYS A 111 -9.55 -26.27 -8.09
CA LYS A 111 -10.88 -26.73 -8.56
C LYS A 111 -11.83 -25.58 -8.86
N MET A 112 -11.63 -24.41 -8.27
CA MET A 112 -12.41 -23.23 -8.58
C MET A 112 -12.22 -22.76 -10.03
N TRP A 113 -11.08 -23.13 -10.64
CA TRP A 113 -10.74 -22.83 -12.03
C TRP A 113 -10.92 -24.02 -12.96
N GLY A 114 -11.63 -25.08 -12.48
CA GLY A 114 -11.87 -26.29 -13.26
C GLY A 114 -10.65 -27.20 -13.43
N LEU A 115 -9.56 -26.95 -12.69
CA LEU A 115 -8.37 -27.78 -12.75
C LEU A 115 -8.46 -28.95 -11.77
N THR A 116 -8.11 -30.16 -12.24
CA THR A 116 -8.10 -31.36 -11.44
C THR A 116 -6.76 -32.08 -11.57
N GLY A 117 -6.34 -32.77 -10.50
CA GLY A 117 -5.06 -33.47 -10.48
C GLY A 117 -3.84 -32.60 -10.58
N VAL A 118 -3.96 -31.36 -10.12
CA VAL A 118 -2.90 -30.36 -10.21
C VAL A 118 -1.66 -30.79 -9.45
N LYS A 119 -0.51 -30.62 -10.12
CA LYS A 119 0.82 -30.65 -9.53
C LYS A 119 1.48 -29.33 -9.88
N ALA A 120 1.60 -28.45 -8.91
CA ALA A 120 2.20 -27.13 -9.06
C ALA A 120 3.01 -26.80 -7.82
N THR A 121 3.97 -25.89 -8.00
CA THR A 121 4.70 -25.23 -6.92
C THR A 121 4.43 -23.76 -7.03
N SER A 122 4.20 -23.07 -5.92
CA SER A 122 3.97 -21.63 -5.91
C SER A 122 4.94 -20.90 -5.00
N LEU A 123 5.15 -19.63 -5.29
CA LEU A 123 5.91 -18.69 -4.51
C LEU A 123 5.05 -17.43 -4.34
N VAL A 124 4.81 -17.02 -3.11
CA VAL A 124 4.09 -15.79 -2.83
C VAL A 124 5.07 -14.68 -2.50
N LEU A 125 4.95 -13.57 -3.20
CA LEU A 125 5.74 -12.38 -3.00
C LEU A 125 4.83 -11.25 -2.53
N ARG A 126 5.33 -10.37 -1.69
CA ARG A 126 4.60 -9.17 -1.29
C ARG A 126 5.28 -7.90 -1.80
N GLY A 127 4.47 -6.98 -2.29
CA GLY A 127 4.77 -5.57 -2.36
C GLY A 127 4.15 -4.83 -1.18
N THR A 128 4.12 -3.52 -1.22
CA THR A 128 3.55 -2.72 -0.12
C THR A 128 2.06 -2.99 0.10
N ASN A 129 1.27 -3.17 -0.98
CA ASN A 129 -0.19 -3.22 -0.91
C ASN A 129 -0.81 -4.35 -1.74
N PHE A 130 -0.02 -5.30 -2.17
CA PHE A 130 -0.46 -6.43 -3.00
C PHE A 130 0.38 -7.68 -2.74
N LEU A 131 -0.14 -8.82 -3.16
CA LEU A 131 0.56 -10.09 -3.24
C LEU A 131 0.68 -10.52 -4.70
N LEU A 132 1.84 -11.03 -5.06
CA LEU A 132 2.09 -11.67 -6.34
C LEU A 132 2.33 -13.15 -6.10
N GLU A 133 1.44 -13.99 -6.59
CA GLU A 133 1.61 -15.44 -6.56
C GLU A 133 2.15 -15.91 -7.91
N LEU A 134 3.35 -16.48 -7.89
CA LEU A 134 4.01 -17.10 -9.04
C LEU A 134 3.79 -18.61 -8.96
N VAL A 135 3.36 -19.24 -10.05
CA VAL A 135 3.00 -20.65 -10.05
C VAL A 135 3.65 -21.37 -11.22
N GLU A 136 4.44 -22.39 -10.91
CA GLU A 136 4.99 -23.33 -11.88
C GLU A 136 4.16 -24.59 -11.89
N TYR A 137 3.43 -24.86 -12.98
CA TYR A 137 2.64 -26.08 -13.16
C TYR A 137 3.48 -27.19 -13.77
N LYS A 138 3.31 -28.40 -13.21
CA LYS A 138 3.78 -29.65 -13.82
C LYS A 138 2.63 -30.45 -14.43
N THR A 139 1.45 -30.34 -13.81
CA THR A 139 0.20 -30.92 -14.28
C THR A 139 -0.95 -29.97 -13.97
N PRO A 140 -1.78 -29.55 -14.94
CA PRO A 140 -1.64 -29.84 -16.37
C PRO A 140 -0.38 -29.24 -16.96
N GLN A 141 0.13 -29.78 -18.06
CA GLN A 141 1.27 -29.25 -18.77
C GLN A 141 0.95 -27.86 -19.29
N PRO A 142 1.72 -26.80 -18.90
CA PRO A 142 1.49 -25.45 -19.38
C PRO A 142 1.71 -25.36 -20.91
N ARG A 143 0.99 -24.44 -21.53
CA ARG A 143 1.23 -24.07 -22.93
C ARG A 143 2.05 -22.80 -22.96
N SER A 144 3.01 -22.72 -23.87
CA SER A 144 3.68 -21.45 -24.18
C SER A 144 2.70 -20.46 -24.82
N TRP A 145 3.06 -19.20 -24.81
CA TRP A 145 2.33 -18.18 -25.56
C TRP A 145 2.13 -18.61 -27.02
N PRO A 146 0.98 -18.35 -27.63
CA PRO A 146 0.79 -18.56 -29.06
C PRO A 146 1.85 -17.84 -29.88
N ALA A 147 2.28 -18.42 -30.98
CA ALA A 147 3.21 -17.76 -31.89
C ALA A 147 2.60 -16.44 -32.40
N GLY A 148 3.39 -15.36 -32.35
CA GLY A 148 2.95 -14.04 -32.75
C GLY A 148 2.11 -13.29 -31.72
N TYR A 149 1.93 -13.80 -30.52
CA TYR A 149 1.22 -13.12 -29.43
C TYR A 149 1.90 -11.78 -29.10
N SER A 150 1.12 -10.72 -29.03
CA SER A 150 1.57 -9.33 -28.86
C SER A 150 0.73 -8.57 -27.84
N LEU A 151 1.16 -7.37 -27.48
CA LEU A 151 0.40 -6.48 -26.58
C LEU A 151 -0.99 -6.07 -27.14
N ALA A 152 -1.25 -6.30 -28.42
CA ALA A 152 -2.53 -6.05 -29.04
C ALA A 152 -3.53 -7.19 -28.83
N ASP A 153 -3.08 -8.35 -28.34
CA ASP A 153 -3.91 -9.52 -28.11
C ASP A 153 -4.64 -9.43 -26.78
N GLN A 154 -5.72 -10.18 -26.66
CA GLN A 154 -6.50 -10.24 -25.40
C GLN A 154 -5.70 -10.91 -24.30
N GLY A 155 -5.80 -10.38 -23.09
CA GLY A 155 -5.23 -10.96 -21.88
C GLY A 155 -4.46 -9.93 -21.04
N ILE A 156 -3.96 -10.40 -19.89
CA ILE A 156 -3.09 -9.62 -19.02
C ILE A 156 -1.65 -9.85 -19.47
N MET A 157 -1.08 -8.87 -20.15
CA MET A 157 0.21 -8.97 -20.81
C MET A 157 1.38 -8.54 -19.95
N ASN A 158 1.14 -7.72 -18.95
CA ASN A 158 2.17 -7.19 -18.08
C ASN A 158 1.65 -6.98 -16.66
N ILE A 159 2.59 -6.79 -15.75
CA ILE A 159 2.32 -6.32 -14.38
C ILE A 159 3.01 -4.97 -14.23
N ALA A 160 2.28 -3.99 -13.72
CA ALA A 160 2.83 -2.69 -13.37
C ALA A 160 3.25 -2.66 -11.90
N LEU A 161 4.52 -2.29 -11.66
CA LEU A 161 5.06 -2.05 -10.33
C LEU A 161 5.29 -0.55 -10.14
N GLY A 162 4.55 0.04 -9.20
CA GLY A 162 4.63 1.46 -8.90
C GLY A 162 5.69 1.76 -7.83
N TYR A 163 6.59 2.67 -8.13
CA TYR A 163 7.61 3.18 -7.21
C TYR A 163 7.25 4.60 -6.81
N ARG A 164 7.31 4.87 -5.54
CA ARG A 164 7.03 6.20 -4.98
C ARG A 164 8.30 7.03 -4.84
N ASP A 165 9.38 6.39 -4.44
CA ASP A 165 10.68 7.03 -4.32
C ASP A 165 11.41 6.94 -5.68
N PRO A 166 11.91 8.06 -6.24
CA PRO A 166 12.72 8.03 -7.45
C PRO A 166 13.99 7.20 -7.29
N LEU A 167 14.59 7.18 -6.10
CA LEU A 167 15.79 6.38 -5.84
C LEU A 167 15.49 4.87 -5.85
N ASP A 168 14.30 4.46 -5.37
CA ASP A 168 13.86 3.07 -5.46
C ASP A 168 13.60 2.67 -6.91
N TYR A 169 12.98 3.56 -7.69
CA TYR A 169 12.78 3.34 -9.12
C TYR A 169 14.11 3.14 -9.85
N GLU A 170 15.06 4.07 -9.68
CA GLU A 170 16.37 4.02 -10.32
C GLU A 170 17.17 2.79 -9.89
N ARG A 171 17.18 2.48 -8.59
CA ARG A 171 17.85 1.31 -8.04
C ARG A 171 17.30 0.01 -8.62
N ASN A 172 15.98 -0.15 -8.63
CA ASN A 172 15.37 -1.36 -9.14
C ASN A 172 15.50 -1.46 -10.67
N TYR A 173 15.50 -0.34 -11.38
CA TYR A 173 15.81 -0.34 -12.81
C TYR A 173 17.25 -0.81 -13.09
N ALA A 174 18.22 -0.28 -12.35
CA ALA A 174 19.61 -0.72 -12.47
C ALA A 174 19.79 -2.21 -12.11
N ARG A 175 19.08 -2.70 -11.08
CA ARG A 175 19.07 -4.11 -10.68
C ARG A 175 18.44 -4.99 -11.77
N ALA A 176 17.33 -4.55 -12.37
CA ALA A 176 16.67 -5.25 -13.46
C ALA A 176 17.64 -5.44 -14.65
N ALA A 177 18.33 -4.38 -15.05
CA ALA A 177 19.33 -4.44 -16.10
C ALA A 177 20.51 -5.38 -15.76
N ALA A 178 21.02 -5.31 -14.53
CA ALA A 178 22.09 -6.17 -14.04
C ALA A 178 21.68 -7.66 -13.99
N ASN A 179 20.40 -7.96 -13.80
CA ASN A 179 19.85 -9.33 -13.82
C ASN A 179 19.35 -9.76 -15.22
N GLY A 180 19.77 -9.07 -16.26
CA GLY A 180 19.56 -9.49 -17.65
C GLY A 180 18.17 -9.16 -18.23
N MET A 181 17.36 -8.36 -17.53
CA MET A 181 16.11 -7.85 -18.10
C MET A 181 16.40 -6.83 -19.21
N ARG A 182 15.59 -6.85 -20.25
CA ARG A 182 15.79 -6.02 -21.44
C ARG A 182 14.70 -4.94 -21.49
N ALA A 183 15.14 -3.68 -21.57
CA ALA A 183 14.23 -2.58 -21.80
C ALA A 183 13.64 -2.62 -23.21
N ASN A 184 12.31 -2.39 -23.32
CA ASN A 184 11.61 -2.34 -24.62
C ASN A 184 11.84 -1.03 -25.38
N GLY A 185 12.43 -0.04 -24.72
CA GLY A 185 12.65 1.27 -25.31
C GLY A 185 13.32 2.24 -24.34
N LYS A 186 13.13 3.53 -24.59
CA LYS A 186 13.58 4.58 -23.67
C LYS A 186 12.53 4.80 -22.58
N VAL A 187 12.98 5.32 -21.42
CA VAL A 187 12.07 5.81 -20.39
C VAL A 187 11.15 6.86 -20.99
N LEU A 188 9.85 6.64 -20.89
CA LEU A 188 8.85 7.64 -21.22
C LEU A 188 8.65 8.54 -19.99
N ASP A 189 9.00 9.80 -20.13
CA ASP A 189 8.75 10.84 -19.13
C ASP A 189 7.55 11.69 -19.56
N ALA A 190 6.42 11.50 -18.89
CA ALA A 190 5.19 12.27 -19.15
C ALA A 190 5.01 13.44 -18.16
N GLY A 191 6.06 13.88 -17.47
CA GLY A 191 6.03 14.99 -16.53
C GLY A 191 5.46 14.63 -15.15
N LEU A 192 4.35 13.92 -15.09
CA LEU A 192 3.74 13.45 -13.83
C LEU A 192 4.19 12.04 -13.45
N PHE A 193 4.64 11.26 -14.40
CA PHE A 193 5.15 9.92 -14.19
C PHE A 193 6.26 9.59 -15.18
N GLN A 194 7.08 8.65 -14.80
CA GLN A 194 8.07 8.00 -15.68
C GLN A 194 7.67 6.53 -15.78
N VAL A 195 7.71 5.99 -16.96
CA VAL A 195 7.41 4.58 -17.20
C VAL A 195 8.48 3.94 -18.10
N MET A 196 8.81 2.69 -17.78
CA MET A 196 9.67 1.84 -18.55
C MET A 196 9.09 0.43 -18.56
N TYR A 197 9.10 -0.20 -19.70
CA TYR A 197 8.79 -1.61 -19.83
C TYR A 197 10.09 -2.41 -19.97
N VAL A 198 10.22 -3.42 -19.12
CA VAL A 198 11.34 -4.35 -19.14
C VAL A 198 10.82 -5.78 -19.30
N ASN A 199 11.51 -6.59 -20.08
CA ASN A 199 11.15 -7.99 -20.30
C ASN A 199 12.16 -8.90 -19.63
N ASP A 200 11.67 -9.98 -19.03
CA ASP A 200 12.51 -11.08 -18.61
C ASP A 200 12.98 -11.94 -19.80
N LYS A 201 13.75 -12.96 -19.53
CA LYS A 201 14.27 -13.86 -20.57
C LYS A 201 13.19 -14.70 -21.27
N HIS A 202 12.01 -14.82 -20.67
CA HIS A 202 10.86 -15.52 -21.24
C HIS A 202 9.91 -14.59 -21.99
N GLY A 203 10.22 -13.28 -22.05
CA GLY A 203 9.40 -12.27 -22.71
C GLY A 203 8.26 -11.72 -21.84
N PHE A 204 8.18 -12.10 -20.55
CA PHE A 204 7.21 -11.51 -19.66
C PHE A 204 7.56 -10.04 -19.39
N SER A 205 6.58 -9.17 -19.62
CA SER A 205 6.76 -7.74 -19.49
C SER A 205 6.41 -7.24 -18.09
N VAL A 206 7.29 -6.42 -17.51
CA VAL A 206 7.04 -5.68 -16.28
C VAL A 206 7.08 -4.19 -16.61
N GLU A 207 6.01 -3.50 -16.28
CA GLU A 207 5.95 -2.04 -16.34
C GLU A 207 6.51 -1.48 -15.03
N MET A 208 7.59 -0.74 -15.11
CA MET A 208 8.14 0.00 -13.97
C MET A 208 7.65 1.43 -14.06
N LEU A 209 6.83 1.83 -13.09
CA LEU A 209 6.19 3.15 -13.04
C LEU A 209 6.68 3.93 -11.83
N HIS A 210 7.32 5.07 -12.06
CA HIS A 210 7.57 6.06 -11.02
C HIS A 210 6.54 7.17 -11.12
N ALA A 211 5.61 7.20 -10.16
CA ALA A 211 4.62 8.28 -10.03
C ALA A 211 5.22 9.43 -9.23
N ARG A 212 5.37 10.61 -9.82
CA ARG A 212 5.83 11.81 -9.10
C ARG A 212 4.78 12.27 -8.08
N LYS A 213 5.21 12.94 -7.01
CA LYS A 213 4.33 13.41 -5.93
C LYS A 213 3.06 14.14 -6.43
N ALA A 214 3.18 14.89 -7.53
CA ALA A 214 2.03 15.58 -8.14
C ALA A 214 0.96 14.62 -8.69
N LEU A 215 1.34 13.42 -9.17
CA LEU A 215 0.38 12.44 -9.65
C LEU A 215 -0.33 11.71 -8.50
N TRP A 216 0.33 11.54 -7.37
CA TRP A 216 -0.28 10.88 -6.21
C TRP A 216 -1.44 11.66 -5.63
N SER A 217 -1.39 12.99 -5.72
CA SER A 217 -2.53 13.83 -5.40
C SER A 217 -3.67 13.70 -6.41
N LEU A 218 -3.41 13.12 -7.59
CA LEU A 218 -4.38 13.01 -8.68
C LEU A 218 -4.94 11.59 -8.87
N THR A 219 -4.14 10.54 -8.65
CA THR A 219 -4.50 9.17 -9.07
C THR A 219 -4.80 8.20 -7.92
N GLY A 220 -4.43 8.51 -6.71
CA GLY A 220 -4.72 7.68 -5.52
C GLY A 220 -5.99 8.08 -4.78
N PHE A 221 -6.66 9.16 -5.20
CA PHE A 221 -7.72 9.81 -4.46
C PHE A 221 -8.80 10.35 -5.38
N ASN A 222 -10.02 10.40 -4.82
CA ASN A 222 -11.05 11.26 -5.33
C ASN A 222 -10.42 12.65 -5.61
N PRO A 223 -10.48 13.19 -6.83
CA PRO A 223 -9.90 14.51 -7.15
C PRO A 223 -10.42 15.65 -6.25
N ALA A 224 -11.46 15.38 -5.47
CA ALA A 224 -11.99 16.26 -4.43
C ALA A 224 -11.23 16.20 -3.09
N GLU A 225 -10.35 15.23 -2.84
CA GLU A 225 -9.62 15.11 -1.56
C GLU A 225 -8.33 15.93 -1.53
N GLY A 226 -8.09 16.59 -0.40
CA GLY A 226 -6.80 17.19 -0.08
C GLY A 226 -5.82 16.15 0.43
N TYR A 227 -4.57 16.27 0.03
CA TYR A 227 -3.48 15.42 0.49
C TYR A 227 -2.23 16.24 0.81
N VAL A 228 -1.61 15.92 1.93
CA VAL A 228 -0.33 16.48 2.38
C VAL A 228 0.56 15.35 2.83
N GLU A 229 1.82 15.38 2.42
CA GLU A 229 2.85 14.48 2.94
C GLU A 229 4.15 15.26 3.15
N ASN A 230 4.79 15.05 4.28
CA ASN A 230 6.12 15.55 4.59
C ASN A 230 6.94 14.43 5.20
N GLU A 231 8.20 14.39 4.82
CA GLU A 231 9.17 13.42 5.32
C GLU A 231 10.40 14.15 5.83
N ILE A 232 11.02 13.63 6.90
CA ILE A 232 12.27 14.15 7.45
C ILE A 232 13.09 13.02 8.06
N GLU A 233 14.41 13.14 7.97
CA GLU A 233 15.37 12.29 8.68
C GLU A 233 15.89 13.03 9.91
N ILE A 234 15.93 12.33 11.05
CA ILE A 234 16.32 12.83 12.37
C ILE A 234 17.45 11.95 12.90
N ASN A 235 18.57 12.53 13.26
CA ASN A 235 19.71 11.81 13.86
C ASN A 235 19.44 11.51 15.34
N ALA A 236 18.49 10.61 15.59
CA ALA A 236 18.12 10.14 16.91
C ALA A 236 17.52 8.74 16.82
N PRO A 237 17.59 7.91 17.90
CA PRO A 237 17.00 6.59 17.94
C PRO A 237 15.47 6.62 17.73
N VAL A 238 14.94 5.60 17.05
CA VAL A 238 13.49 5.45 16.77
C VAL A 238 12.64 5.60 18.03
N GLY A 239 13.01 4.95 19.13
CA GLY A 239 12.24 5.01 20.37
C GLY A 239 12.13 6.42 20.96
N ASP A 240 13.16 7.24 20.81
CA ASP A 240 13.16 8.61 21.33
C ASP A 240 12.30 9.53 20.42
N VAL A 241 12.42 9.38 19.11
CA VAL A 241 11.60 10.12 18.16
C VAL A 241 10.14 9.72 18.30
N TRP A 242 9.83 8.43 18.42
CA TRP A 242 8.49 7.91 18.66
C TRP A 242 7.87 8.52 19.91
N ARG A 243 8.60 8.52 21.03
CA ARG A 243 8.12 9.09 22.30
C ARG A 243 7.75 10.57 22.16
N GLN A 244 8.51 11.36 21.39
CA GLN A 244 8.19 12.76 21.16
C GLN A 244 6.99 12.94 20.22
N LEU A 245 6.86 12.11 19.19
CA LEU A 245 5.72 12.15 18.25
C LEU A 245 4.40 11.77 18.92
N THR A 246 4.45 10.84 19.85
CA THR A 246 3.28 10.28 20.54
C THR A 246 2.96 10.94 21.87
N ASP A 247 3.81 11.83 22.37
CA ASP A 247 3.47 12.71 23.49
C ASP A 247 2.47 13.78 23.05
N HIS A 248 1.18 13.40 23.04
CA HIS A 248 0.11 14.28 22.58
C HIS A 248 -0.06 15.51 23.44
N ALA A 249 0.24 15.45 24.74
CA ALA A 249 0.22 16.59 25.62
C ALA A 249 1.38 17.54 25.38
N GLY A 250 2.57 17.00 25.05
CA GLY A 250 3.77 17.73 24.78
C GLY A 250 3.95 18.24 23.34
N ILE A 251 2.96 18.07 22.45
CA ILE A 251 3.05 18.43 21.04
C ILE A 251 3.43 19.89 20.82
N GLY A 252 3.06 20.78 21.73
CA GLY A 252 3.41 22.21 21.71
C GLY A 252 4.92 22.49 21.78
N ASN A 253 5.72 21.52 22.21
CA ASN A 253 7.17 21.66 22.29
C ASN A 253 7.82 21.73 20.90
N TRP A 254 7.16 21.22 19.86
CA TRP A 254 7.71 21.15 18.51
C TRP A 254 6.71 21.52 17.39
N SER A 255 5.43 21.74 17.71
CA SER A 255 4.43 22.20 16.74
C SER A 255 3.92 23.60 17.05
N LEU A 256 2.96 24.08 16.28
CA LEU A 256 2.22 25.32 16.51
C LEU A 256 0.99 25.11 17.41
N PHE A 257 0.64 23.87 17.71
CA PHE A 257 -0.51 23.50 18.51
C PHE A 257 -0.09 23.24 19.95
N SER A 258 -0.91 23.64 20.90
CA SER A 258 -0.87 23.09 22.25
C SER A 258 -1.73 21.85 22.29
N GLY A 259 -1.29 20.80 23.00
CA GLY A 259 -1.98 19.53 23.08
C GLY A 259 -2.50 19.21 24.47
N GLY A 260 -3.50 18.33 24.52
CA GLY A 260 -4.02 17.74 25.75
C GLY A 260 -4.68 16.39 25.44
N VAL A 261 -4.65 15.47 26.40
CA VAL A 261 -5.34 14.19 26.31
C VAL A 261 -6.66 14.30 27.04
N LEU A 262 -7.78 14.18 26.30
CA LEU A 262 -9.13 14.17 26.85
C LEU A 262 -9.57 12.78 27.32
N ARG A 263 -9.12 11.73 26.63
CA ARG A 263 -9.35 10.34 26.98
C ARG A 263 -8.12 9.52 26.64
N ALA A 264 -7.61 8.78 27.61
CA ALA A 264 -6.47 7.89 27.38
C ALA A 264 -6.86 6.70 26.52
N GLY A 265 -5.94 6.28 25.67
CA GLY A 265 -5.99 5.04 24.87
C GLY A 265 -5.66 3.80 25.69
N ARG A 266 -5.62 2.64 25.02
CA ARG A 266 -5.24 1.35 25.62
C ARG A 266 -4.52 0.48 24.59
N PRO A 267 -3.48 -0.30 24.94
CA PRO A 267 -2.84 -0.36 26.28
C PRO A 267 -2.02 0.89 26.64
N ASP A 268 -1.48 1.61 25.64
CA ASP A 268 -0.74 2.86 25.83
C ASP A 268 -1.72 4.04 26.01
N PRO A 269 -1.53 4.95 27.00
CA PRO A 269 -2.37 6.12 27.19
C PRO A 269 -2.49 7.05 25.97
N ASN A 270 -1.44 7.15 25.15
CA ASN A 270 -1.42 7.92 23.90
C ASN A 270 -1.80 7.07 22.66
N GLY A 271 -2.02 5.75 22.86
CA GLY A 271 -2.26 4.77 21.82
C GLY A 271 -3.69 4.69 21.32
N LEU A 272 -4.06 3.51 20.84
CA LEU A 272 -5.36 3.24 20.21
C LEU A 272 -6.54 3.70 21.09
N GLY A 273 -7.45 4.47 20.49
CA GLY A 273 -8.63 5.02 21.16
C GLY A 273 -8.34 6.26 22.02
N CYS A 274 -7.09 6.77 22.07
CA CYS A 274 -6.79 8.04 22.69
C CYS A 274 -7.55 9.16 21.96
N ILE A 275 -8.23 10.04 22.73
CA ILE A 275 -8.78 11.28 22.20
C ILE A 275 -7.91 12.43 22.70
N ARG A 276 -7.35 13.17 21.76
CA ARG A 276 -6.52 14.35 22.02
C ARG A 276 -7.22 15.61 21.56
N GLU A 277 -6.95 16.71 22.26
CA GLU A 277 -7.33 18.06 21.88
C GLU A 277 -6.08 18.81 21.41
N LEU A 278 -6.18 19.52 20.29
CA LEU A 278 -5.15 20.40 19.78
C LEU A 278 -5.73 21.80 19.66
N THR A 279 -5.04 22.78 20.22
CA THR A 279 -5.46 24.18 20.23
C THR A 279 -4.42 25.09 19.57
N ALA A 280 -4.90 26.03 18.79
CA ALA A 280 -4.13 27.13 18.23
C ALA A 280 -5.00 28.40 18.28
N PRO A 281 -4.46 29.61 18.08
CA PRO A 281 -5.25 30.84 18.08
C PRO A 281 -6.45 30.74 17.12
N GLY A 282 -7.66 30.80 17.69
CA GLY A 282 -8.92 30.73 16.93
C GLY A 282 -9.33 29.30 16.49
N MET A 283 -8.60 28.27 16.88
CA MET A 283 -8.87 26.89 16.47
C MET A 283 -8.75 25.92 17.67
N ARG A 284 -9.72 25.05 17.79
CA ARG A 284 -9.71 23.92 18.73
C ARG A 284 -10.22 22.68 17.98
N ILE A 285 -9.42 21.66 17.89
CA ILE A 285 -9.76 20.41 17.22
C ILE A 285 -9.62 19.24 18.18
N THR A 286 -10.45 18.22 18.00
CA THR A 286 -10.31 16.94 18.70
C THR A 286 -10.08 15.83 17.69
N GLU A 287 -9.16 14.94 18.01
CA GLU A 287 -8.78 13.82 17.18
C GLU A 287 -8.76 12.53 18.01
N GLU A 288 -9.03 11.41 17.36
CA GLU A 288 -8.92 10.08 17.96
C GLU A 288 -7.86 9.27 17.23
N VAL A 289 -7.01 8.60 18.00
CA VAL A 289 -6.04 7.64 17.49
C VAL A 289 -6.78 6.36 17.08
N THR A 290 -6.71 6.02 15.80
CA THR A 290 -7.48 4.94 15.16
C THR A 290 -6.63 3.73 14.78
N ALA A 291 -5.30 3.87 14.74
CA ALA A 291 -4.34 2.77 14.58
C ALA A 291 -3.11 3.03 15.44
N TRP A 292 -2.45 1.94 15.88
CA TRP A 292 -1.26 2.02 16.70
C TRP A 292 -0.40 0.78 16.50
N ASP A 293 0.80 0.99 15.98
CA ASP A 293 1.88 0.01 15.89
C ASP A 293 3.14 0.66 16.47
N GLU A 294 3.49 0.27 17.70
CA GLU A 294 4.52 0.94 18.50
C GLU A 294 5.86 0.99 17.76
N HIS A 295 6.50 2.17 17.75
CA HIS A 295 7.74 2.48 17.07
C HIS A 295 7.70 2.39 15.53
N ARG A 296 6.50 2.24 14.93
CA ARG A 296 6.34 2.12 13.47
C ARG A 296 5.30 3.03 12.88
N HIS A 297 4.10 3.04 13.46
CA HIS A 297 2.97 3.75 12.85
C HIS A 297 1.89 4.10 13.87
N TYR A 298 1.30 5.27 13.74
CA TYR A 298 -0.01 5.56 14.29
C TYR A 298 -0.86 6.37 13.32
N ALA A 299 -2.17 6.13 13.33
CA ALA A 299 -3.13 6.91 12.56
C ALA A 299 -4.13 7.60 13.50
N TYR A 300 -4.69 8.69 13.02
CA TYR A 300 -5.69 9.45 13.77
C TYR A 300 -6.72 10.09 12.84
N GLN A 301 -7.93 10.29 13.37
CA GLN A 301 -9.03 10.91 12.65
C GLN A 301 -9.57 12.11 13.43
N LEU A 302 -10.00 13.12 12.69
CA LEU A 302 -10.70 14.27 13.25
C LEU A 302 -12.05 13.84 13.82
N ARG A 303 -12.34 14.28 15.05
CA ARG A 303 -13.65 14.18 15.68
C ARG A 303 -14.46 15.46 15.53
N THR A 304 -13.87 16.60 15.86
CA THR A 304 -14.53 17.91 15.78
C THR A 304 -13.52 19.05 15.57
N GLY A 305 -13.99 20.20 15.13
CA GLY A 305 -13.29 21.47 15.29
C GLY A 305 -12.55 21.98 14.06
N ALA A 306 -12.49 21.22 12.97
CA ALA A 306 -11.93 21.70 11.71
C ALA A 306 -12.96 21.62 10.57
N PRO A 307 -12.85 22.46 9.53
CA PRO A 307 -13.81 22.51 8.44
C PRO A 307 -13.57 21.40 7.40
N PHE A 308 -13.41 20.16 7.90
CA PHE A 308 -13.23 18.96 7.07
C PHE A 308 -14.40 18.02 7.26
N ARG A 309 -14.89 17.46 6.16
CA ARG A 309 -15.91 16.39 6.16
C ARG A 309 -15.31 15.07 6.53
N ARG A 310 -14.09 14.82 6.04
CA ARG A 310 -13.27 13.64 6.33
C ARG A 310 -11.86 14.10 6.58
N HIS A 311 -11.18 13.44 7.49
CA HIS A 311 -9.79 13.71 7.80
C HIS A 311 -9.17 12.46 8.40
N GLN A 312 -8.02 12.10 7.90
CA GLN A 312 -7.18 11.05 8.45
C GLN A 312 -5.72 11.46 8.36
N GLY A 313 -5.01 11.32 9.44
CA GLY A 313 -3.57 11.50 9.49
C GLY A 313 -2.87 10.19 9.78
N ASP A 314 -1.72 9.99 9.17
CA ASP A 314 -0.86 8.83 9.31
C ASP A 314 0.57 9.27 9.57
N VAL A 315 1.21 8.71 10.60
CA VAL A 315 2.60 8.97 10.95
C VAL A 315 3.37 7.66 10.97
N TYR A 316 4.30 7.53 10.05
CA TYR A 316 5.19 6.39 9.93
C TYR A 316 6.57 6.75 10.46
N VAL A 317 7.16 5.80 11.17
CA VAL A 317 8.50 5.93 11.72
C VAL A 317 9.30 4.68 11.36
N SER A 318 10.48 4.88 10.82
CA SER A 318 11.43 3.79 10.56
C SER A 318 12.84 4.27 10.87
N GLY A 319 13.73 3.39 11.32
CA GLY A 319 15.08 3.81 11.66
C GLY A 319 16.10 2.71 11.49
N GLU A 320 17.30 3.13 11.10
CA GLU A 320 18.51 2.32 11.03
C GLU A 320 19.71 3.13 11.53
N ASN A 321 20.64 2.47 12.22
CA ASN A 321 21.94 3.03 12.62
C ASN A 321 21.85 4.36 13.40
N GLY A 322 20.84 4.51 14.26
CA GLY A 322 20.67 5.73 15.08
C GLY A 322 20.05 6.91 14.33
N CYS A 323 19.62 6.72 13.11
CA CYS A 323 18.88 7.70 12.32
C CYS A 323 17.44 7.24 12.15
N THR A 324 16.49 8.16 12.33
CA THR A 324 15.05 7.88 12.23
C THR A 324 14.44 8.69 11.08
N ARG A 325 13.73 8.00 10.20
CA ARG A 325 12.91 8.61 9.16
C ARG A 325 11.47 8.72 9.66
N VAL A 326 10.91 9.91 9.59
CA VAL A 326 9.52 10.23 9.93
C VAL A 326 8.80 10.67 8.68
N ARG A 327 7.71 9.98 8.32
CA ARG A 327 6.80 10.36 7.24
C ARG A 327 5.43 10.65 7.82
N TRP A 328 4.95 11.86 7.60
CA TRP A 328 3.65 12.31 8.09
C TRP A 328 2.77 12.70 6.91
N SER A 329 1.64 12.01 6.75
CA SER A 329 0.64 12.29 5.73
C SER A 329 -0.73 12.59 6.32
N ILE A 330 -1.49 13.44 5.63
CA ILE A 330 -2.88 13.75 5.97
C ILE A 330 -3.72 13.73 4.70
N ARG A 331 -4.89 13.13 4.82
CA ARG A 331 -5.98 13.16 3.84
C ARG A 331 -7.17 13.87 4.42
N PHE A 332 -7.80 14.71 3.64
CA PHE A 332 -8.99 15.43 4.09
C PHE A 332 -9.89 15.83 2.92
N ASP A 333 -11.15 16.07 3.24
CA ASP A 333 -12.13 16.68 2.34
C ASP A 333 -12.64 17.96 2.98
N SER A 334 -12.32 19.10 2.38
CA SER A 334 -12.74 20.40 2.90
C SER A 334 -14.22 20.65 2.64
N TRP A 335 -14.89 21.34 3.57
CA TRP A 335 -16.27 21.77 3.38
C TRP A 335 -16.45 22.76 2.22
N ILE A 336 -15.40 23.51 1.87
CA ILE A 336 -15.43 24.48 0.77
C ILE A 336 -15.01 23.78 -0.52
N PRO A 337 -15.92 23.59 -1.49
CA PRO A 337 -15.57 22.98 -2.75
C PRO A 337 -14.42 23.71 -3.47
N GLY A 338 -13.44 22.93 -3.98
CA GLY A 338 -12.30 23.46 -4.71
C GLY A 338 -11.16 24.05 -3.84
N SER A 339 -11.33 24.14 -2.51
CA SER A 339 -10.29 24.68 -1.62
C SER A 339 -9.18 23.69 -1.26
N ASN A 340 -9.36 22.39 -1.52
CA ASN A 340 -8.44 21.34 -1.08
C ASN A 340 -6.98 21.59 -1.48
N ARG A 341 -6.72 22.13 -2.68
CA ARG A 341 -5.36 22.44 -3.13
C ARG A 341 -4.68 23.54 -2.30
N ILE A 342 -5.42 24.60 -1.98
CA ILE A 342 -4.91 25.73 -1.16
C ILE A 342 -4.68 25.25 0.27
N VAL A 343 -5.65 24.51 0.82
CA VAL A 343 -5.56 23.95 2.18
C VAL A 343 -4.40 22.96 2.28
N SER A 344 -4.20 22.08 1.29
CA SER A 344 -3.05 21.17 1.24
C SER A 344 -1.72 21.93 1.25
N TRP A 345 -1.60 22.99 0.49
CA TRP A 345 -0.39 23.80 0.46
C TRP A 345 -0.10 24.44 1.83
N LEU A 346 -1.12 25.03 2.47
CA LEU A 346 -0.99 25.63 3.81
C LEU A 346 -0.61 24.60 4.87
N LEU A 347 -1.32 23.47 4.93
CA LEU A 347 -1.02 22.40 5.87
C LEU A 347 0.37 21.81 5.63
N GLY A 348 0.80 21.68 4.37
CA GLY A 348 2.13 21.24 4.03
C GLY A 348 3.24 22.13 4.60
N LEU A 349 3.04 23.44 4.62
CA LEU A 349 3.98 24.38 5.26
C LEU A 349 4.00 24.20 6.77
N VAL A 350 2.83 24.08 7.41
CA VAL A 350 2.70 23.91 8.86
C VAL A 350 3.40 22.62 9.32
N PHE A 351 3.15 21.50 8.67
CA PHE A 351 3.75 20.23 9.05
C PHE A 351 5.24 20.15 8.76
N ARG A 352 5.68 20.74 7.66
CA ARG A 352 7.12 20.85 7.38
C ARG A 352 7.84 21.65 8.47
N GLN A 353 7.23 22.73 8.95
CA GLN A 353 7.78 23.50 10.04
C GLN A 353 7.80 22.73 11.36
N ALA A 354 6.72 22.00 11.66
CA ALA A 354 6.62 21.16 12.86
C ALA A 354 7.72 20.06 12.86
N LEU A 355 7.86 19.34 11.76
CA LEU A 355 8.90 18.31 11.62
C LEU A 355 10.32 18.87 11.72
N ARG A 356 10.57 20.07 11.16
CA ARG A 356 11.88 20.74 11.33
C ARG A 356 12.18 21.12 12.78
N LYS A 357 11.18 21.60 13.51
CA LYS A 357 11.33 21.89 14.94
C LYS A 357 11.55 20.61 15.76
N LEU A 358 10.82 19.53 15.44
CA LEU A 358 11.04 18.23 16.04
C LEU A 358 12.48 17.76 15.82
N LYS A 359 12.97 17.81 14.58
CA LYS A 359 14.35 17.46 14.24
C LYS A 359 15.34 18.28 15.04
N SER A 360 15.23 19.61 15.02
CA SER A 360 16.12 20.49 15.77
C SER A 360 16.14 20.16 17.26
N ARG A 361 14.96 19.90 17.85
CA ARG A 361 14.85 19.52 19.26
C ARG A 361 15.54 18.21 19.57
N MET A 362 15.34 17.19 18.73
CA MET A 362 15.90 15.85 18.93
C MET A 362 17.43 15.83 18.76
N GLU A 363 17.95 16.59 17.80
CA GLU A 363 19.38 16.64 17.50
C GLU A 363 20.16 17.58 18.46
N THR A 364 19.47 18.52 19.12
CA THR A 364 20.09 19.39 20.14
C THR A 364 20.10 18.72 21.52
N TYR A 365 19.18 17.77 21.77
CA TYR A 365 19.11 17.02 23.01
C TYR A 365 20.00 15.76 22.90
N GLN A 366 21.33 15.95 22.99
CA GLN A 366 22.25 14.84 23.36
C GLN A 366 22.17 14.69 24.88
N PRO A 367 21.74 13.53 25.42
CA PRO A 367 21.94 13.29 26.84
C PRO A 367 23.45 13.29 27.09
N GLU A 368 23.89 14.12 28.05
CA GLU A 368 25.24 14.03 28.58
C GLU A 368 25.51 12.56 28.89
N SER A 369 26.52 11.97 28.24
CA SER A 369 27.03 10.67 28.52
C SER A 369 27.48 10.68 29.99
N GLN A 370 26.70 10.04 30.85
CA GLN A 370 27.20 9.70 32.18
C GLN A 370 28.34 8.70 32.00
N PHE A 371 29.53 9.19 32.26
CA PHE A 371 30.75 8.38 32.46
C PHE A 371 30.63 7.53 33.75
#